data_5336b3dd9e835e5ef7bdf10995dfd4b2
#
_entry.id   5336b3dd9e835e5ef7bdf10995dfd4b2
#
_cell.length_a   1.000
_cell.length_b   1.000
_cell.length_c   1.000
_cell.angle_alpha   90.00
_cell.angle_beta   90.00
_cell.angle_gamma   90.00
#
_symmetry.space_group_name_H-M   'P 1'
#
loop_
_entity.id
_entity.type
_entity.pdbx_description
1 polymer ?
#
loop_
_entity_poly.entity_id
_entity_poly.type
_entity_poly.pdbx_seq_one_letter_code
_entity_poly.pdbx_strand_id
1 'polypeptide(L)'
;MKIWTVLLISLTPSYLLAQNNLGPRLTALGSNGAAVTDIWSLQANPAGIILVTKATVSLNYTKHLFSDEISTQALVAVLPFKNNYVGASFQRYGFAEYSESKVGFAYSKTFGKKLSFGLNGNYHQLKITNYGSSTGFSVDVGALYKLNKNFTFGGFISNPTKQKFNSSEISAQISTSFNVGVSYYPSDKVLIATAVSKVLNQSVNVSLGLDYRIVDLLSLRGGLSTSPFKQYAGFGLDFRNFILDMATTYDANLGYAPQIALGYAF
;
A
#
# COMPACT_ATOMS: atom_id res chain seq x y z
N MET A 1 32.55 14.78 -46.73
CA MET A 1 32.04 13.59 -46.02
C MET A 1 31.34 14.06 -44.74
N LYS A 2 30.01 14.05 -44.72
CA LYS A 2 29.22 14.39 -43.52
C LYS A 2 28.83 13.10 -42.83
N ILE A 3 29.39 12.85 -41.64
CA ILE A 3 29.07 11.71 -40.79
C ILE A 3 27.77 12.05 -40.04
N TRP A 4 26.69 11.34 -40.36
CA TRP A 4 25.43 11.39 -39.61
C TRP A 4 25.56 10.48 -38.38
N THR A 5 25.70 11.08 -37.22
CA THR A 5 25.61 10.34 -35.94
C THR A 5 24.15 10.07 -35.68
N VAL A 6 23.70 8.85 -35.90
CA VAL A 6 22.37 8.40 -35.53
C VAL A 6 22.37 8.17 -34.01
N LEU A 7 21.70 9.06 -33.28
CA LEU A 7 21.46 8.93 -31.85
C LEU A 7 20.37 7.87 -31.65
N LEU A 8 20.76 6.65 -31.33
CA LEU A 8 19.85 5.59 -30.91
C LEU A 8 19.34 5.95 -29.48
N ILE A 9 18.19 6.61 -29.43
CA ILE A 9 17.44 6.74 -28.18
C ILE A 9 16.88 5.35 -27.84
N SER A 10 17.52 4.64 -26.94
CA SER A 10 16.97 3.41 -26.37
C SER A 10 15.75 3.77 -25.53
N LEU A 11 14.56 3.57 -26.07
CA LEU A 11 13.29 3.55 -25.35
C LEU A 11 13.32 2.34 -24.40
N THR A 12 13.89 2.49 -23.22
CA THR A 12 13.66 1.55 -22.14
C THR A 12 12.18 1.65 -21.77
N PRO A 13 11.42 0.55 -21.76
CA PRO A 13 10.04 0.60 -21.33
C PRO A 13 10.01 1.06 -19.86
N SER A 14 9.54 2.28 -19.64
CA SER A 14 9.28 2.79 -18.31
C SER A 14 8.12 1.98 -17.75
N TYR A 15 8.39 1.05 -16.82
CA TYR A 15 7.34 0.33 -16.10
C TYR A 15 6.61 1.35 -15.24
N LEU A 16 5.44 1.76 -15.67
CA LEU A 16 4.50 2.55 -14.88
C LEU A 16 4.05 1.67 -13.71
N LEU A 17 4.52 1.99 -12.55
CA LEU A 17 4.12 1.32 -11.32
C LEU A 17 2.93 2.07 -10.76
N ALA A 18 1.75 1.49 -10.84
CA ALA A 18 0.65 1.89 -9.98
C ALA A 18 1.16 1.83 -8.53
N GLN A 19 1.42 2.99 -7.92
CA GLN A 19 1.86 3.06 -6.54
C GLN A 19 0.68 2.63 -5.66
N ASN A 20 0.79 1.46 -5.01
CA ASN A 20 -0.17 1.10 -3.99
C ASN A 20 -0.07 2.13 -2.85
N ASN A 21 -1.16 2.83 -2.59
CA ASN A 21 -1.27 3.73 -1.45
C ASN A 21 -1.58 2.89 -0.20
N LEU A 22 -0.59 2.72 0.64
CA LEU A 22 -0.70 1.90 1.86
C LEU A 22 -1.22 2.70 3.06
N GLY A 23 -1.62 3.96 2.87
CA GLY A 23 -1.95 4.85 3.97
C GLY A 23 -0.72 5.28 4.79
N PRO A 24 -0.82 6.40 5.55
CA PRO A 24 0.35 7.01 6.17
C PRO A 24 1.04 6.11 7.19
N ARG A 25 0.28 5.36 7.99
CA ARG A 25 0.88 4.50 9.01
C ARG A 25 1.78 3.42 8.41
N LEU A 26 1.29 2.66 7.43
CA LEU A 26 2.09 1.61 6.78
C LEU A 26 3.21 2.20 5.93
N THR A 27 2.99 3.37 5.32
CA THR A 27 4.02 4.12 4.59
C THR A 27 5.16 4.50 5.52
N ALA A 28 4.88 5.12 6.68
CA ALA A 28 5.91 5.51 7.65
C ALA A 28 6.72 4.32 8.19
N LEU A 29 6.17 3.11 8.15
CA LEU A 29 6.84 1.86 8.52
C LEU A 29 7.71 1.26 7.39
N GLY A 30 8.17 2.07 6.43
CA GLY A 30 8.96 1.61 5.31
C GLY A 30 8.12 1.01 4.18
N SER A 31 6.88 1.45 4.02
CA SER A 31 5.88 0.85 3.11
C SER A 31 5.65 -0.63 3.39
N ASN A 32 5.60 -1.01 4.66
CA ASN A 32 5.50 -2.37 5.13
C ASN A 32 4.08 -2.71 5.58
N GLY A 33 3.37 -3.49 4.78
CA GLY A 33 2.02 -3.98 5.07
C GLY A 33 1.92 -5.51 5.12
N ALA A 34 3.04 -6.25 5.09
CA ALA A 34 3.02 -7.71 4.98
C ALA A 34 2.48 -8.40 6.24
N ALA A 35 2.93 -7.96 7.43
CA ALA A 35 2.56 -8.54 8.72
C ALA A 35 1.96 -7.52 9.71
N VAL A 36 1.77 -6.27 9.29
CA VAL A 36 1.15 -5.23 10.09
C VAL A 36 -0.36 -5.27 9.91
N THR A 37 -1.09 -5.10 11.01
CA THR A 37 -2.55 -5.01 11.00
C THR A 37 -2.99 -3.56 11.07
N ASP A 38 -3.79 -3.16 10.11
CA ASP A 38 -4.28 -1.79 9.94
C ASP A 38 -5.52 -1.77 9.04
N ILE A 39 -6.31 -0.69 9.04
CA ILE A 39 -7.40 -0.52 8.07
C ILE A 39 -6.84 -0.43 6.63
N TRP A 40 -5.66 0.19 6.46
CA TRP A 40 -4.97 0.31 5.17
C TRP A 40 -4.33 -0.98 4.68
N SER A 41 -4.29 -2.05 5.51
CA SER A 41 -3.91 -3.40 5.06
C SER A 41 -4.82 -3.92 3.94
N LEU A 42 -6.00 -3.32 3.75
CA LEU A 42 -6.86 -3.54 2.59
C LEU A 42 -6.13 -3.30 1.25
N GLN A 43 -5.18 -2.40 1.22
CA GLN A 43 -4.36 -2.07 0.04
C GLN A 43 -3.03 -2.84 -0.02
N ALA A 44 -2.74 -3.67 1.01
CA ALA A 44 -1.53 -4.48 1.14
C ALA A 44 -1.91 -5.95 1.36
N ASN A 45 -1.74 -6.45 2.58
CA ASN A 45 -2.17 -7.79 2.98
C ASN A 45 -3.64 -7.77 3.43
N PRO A 46 -4.59 -8.26 2.64
CA PRO A 46 -6.01 -8.21 3.01
C PRO A 46 -6.31 -8.97 4.32
N ALA A 47 -5.48 -9.94 4.71
CA ALA A 47 -5.60 -10.60 6.01
C ALA A 47 -5.32 -9.66 7.19
N GLY A 48 -4.75 -8.48 6.98
CA GLY A 48 -4.37 -7.51 8.02
C GLY A 48 -5.51 -6.64 8.55
N ILE A 49 -6.68 -6.66 7.95
CA ILE A 49 -7.84 -5.84 8.41
C ILE A 49 -8.54 -6.42 9.65
N ILE A 50 -8.06 -7.51 10.19
CA ILE A 50 -8.69 -8.31 11.26
C ILE A 50 -8.67 -7.67 12.66
N LEU A 51 -7.95 -6.59 12.88
CA LEU A 51 -7.95 -5.87 14.17
C LEU A 51 -8.90 -4.67 14.19
N VAL A 52 -9.60 -4.41 13.11
CA VAL A 52 -10.66 -3.39 13.08
C VAL A 52 -11.83 -3.90 13.92
N THR A 53 -12.03 -3.32 15.10
CA THR A 53 -13.05 -3.78 16.07
C THR A 53 -14.42 -3.12 15.88
N LYS A 54 -14.46 -2.01 15.17
CA LYS A 54 -15.65 -1.21 14.85
C LYS A 54 -15.69 -0.93 13.36
N ALA A 55 -16.88 -0.62 12.84
CA ALA A 55 -16.97 -0.08 11.48
C ALA A 55 -16.08 1.15 11.38
N THR A 56 -15.13 1.14 10.45
CA THR A 56 -14.14 2.21 10.31
C THR A 56 -14.01 2.63 8.86
N VAL A 57 -13.92 3.93 8.64
CA VAL A 57 -13.66 4.55 7.32
C VAL A 57 -12.44 5.44 7.45
N SER A 58 -11.58 5.47 6.44
CA SER A 58 -10.44 6.38 6.38
C SER A 58 -10.24 6.93 4.99
N LEU A 59 -9.97 8.24 4.91
CA LEU A 59 -9.62 8.98 3.70
C LEU A 59 -8.14 9.31 3.73
N ASN A 60 -7.47 9.24 2.59
CA ASN A 60 -6.06 9.58 2.45
C ASN A 60 -5.83 10.48 1.24
N TYR A 61 -4.90 11.42 1.40
CA TYR A 61 -4.36 12.26 0.35
C TYR A 61 -2.84 12.25 0.41
N THR A 62 -2.20 11.99 -0.74
CA THR A 62 -0.74 12.07 -0.91
C THR A 62 -0.43 13.08 -2.00
N LYS A 63 0.45 14.04 -1.73
CA LYS A 63 1.01 14.97 -2.70
C LYS A 63 2.38 14.50 -3.14
N HIS A 64 2.63 14.42 -4.44
CA HIS A 64 3.93 14.06 -4.98
C HIS A 64 4.66 15.35 -5.37
N LEU A 65 5.67 15.78 -4.55
CA LEU A 65 6.29 17.10 -4.71
C LEU A 65 7.21 17.23 -5.92
N PHE A 66 7.51 16.14 -6.63
CA PHE A 66 8.22 16.21 -7.92
C PHE A 66 7.35 16.77 -9.06
N SER A 67 6.03 16.90 -8.83
CA SER A 67 5.08 17.52 -9.76
C SER A 67 3.93 18.17 -8.99
N ASP A 68 3.60 19.41 -9.36
CA ASP A 68 2.50 20.15 -8.73
C ASP A 68 1.12 19.58 -9.03
N GLU A 69 1.00 18.74 -10.04
CA GLU A 69 -0.27 18.20 -10.51
C GLU A 69 -0.56 16.80 -9.98
N ILE A 70 0.48 16.00 -9.71
CA ILE A 70 0.33 14.59 -9.35
C ILE A 70 -0.06 14.42 -7.88
N SER A 71 -1.15 13.70 -7.67
CA SER A 71 -1.62 13.33 -6.33
C SER A 71 -2.17 11.90 -6.30
N THR A 72 -2.26 11.34 -5.10
CA THR A 72 -2.98 10.10 -4.83
C THR A 72 -4.07 10.36 -3.82
N GLN A 73 -5.29 10.00 -4.13
CA GLN A 73 -6.45 10.04 -3.26
C GLN A 73 -6.91 8.62 -3.00
N ALA A 74 -7.24 8.29 -1.77
CA ALA A 74 -7.73 6.96 -1.44
C ALA A 74 -8.76 7.00 -0.31
N LEU A 75 -9.65 6.02 -0.33
CA LEU A 75 -10.65 5.75 0.67
C LEU A 75 -10.63 4.27 0.99
N VAL A 76 -10.72 3.91 2.26
CA VAL A 76 -10.91 2.56 2.73
C VAL A 76 -12.03 2.52 3.77
N ALA A 77 -12.83 1.45 3.73
CA ALA A 77 -13.86 1.17 4.71
C ALA A 77 -13.80 -0.31 5.10
N VAL A 78 -13.90 -0.60 6.39
CA VAL A 78 -13.90 -1.97 6.91
C VAL A 78 -15.04 -2.15 7.91
N LEU A 79 -15.76 -3.24 7.76
CA LEU A 79 -16.87 -3.66 8.61
C LEU A 79 -16.53 -5.02 9.26
N PRO A 80 -16.38 -5.10 10.59
CA PRO A 80 -16.18 -6.35 11.30
C PRO A 80 -17.51 -7.09 11.57
N PHE A 81 -17.52 -8.42 11.40
CA PHE A 81 -18.64 -9.30 11.71
C PHE A 81 -18.15 -10.54 12.47
N LYS A 82 -18.07 -10.49 13.77
CA LYS A 82 -17.49 -11.57 14.58
C LYS A 82 -16.05 -11.87 14.15
N ASN A 83 -15.82 -13.02 13.48
CA ASN A 83 -14.51 -13.44 12.99
C ASN A 83 -14.32 -13.14 11.48
N ASN A 84 -15.24 -12.42 10.86
CA ASN A 84 -15.22 -12.08 9.45
C ASN A 84 -15.13 -10.57 9.30
N TYR A 85 -14.47 -10.11 8.24
CA TYR A 85 -14.24 -8.71 7.94
C TYR A 85 -14.49 -8.47 6.46
N VAL A 86 -15.28 -7.46 6.16
CA VAL A 86 -15.56 -7.03 4.79
C VAL A 86 -14.95 -5.65 4.62
N GLY A 87 -14.24 -5.43 3.53
CA GLY A 87 -13.63 -4.14 3.22
C GLY A 87 -13.96 -3.68 1.82
N ALA A 88 -14.05 -2.37 1.65
CA ALA A 88 -14.10 -1.70 0.35
C ALA A 88 -13.03 -0.63 0.27
N SER A 89 -12.44 -0.45 -0.90
CA SER A 89 -11.41 0.55 -1.13
C SER A 89 -11.57 1.22 -2.48
N PHE A 90 -11.16 2.48 -2.53
CA PHE A 90 -11.00 3.24 -3.75
C PHE A 90 -9.66 3.97 -3.71
N GLN A 91 -8.96 4.01 -4.84
CA GLN A 91 -7.75 4.78 -5.01
C GLN A 91 -7.76 5.42 -6.40
N ARG A 92 -7.30 6.67 -6.48
CA ARG A 92 -7.01 7.36 -7.72
C ARG A 92 -5.63 8.00 -7.61
N TYR A 93 -4.77 7.70 -8.57
CA TYR A 93 -3.44 8.29 -8.75
C TYR A 93 -3.40 9.04 -10.08
N GLY A 94 -2.70 10.15 -10.13
CA GLY A 94 -2.39 10.87 -11.38
C GLY A 94 -2.80 12.34 -11.35
N PHE A 95 -3.07 12.86 -12.55
CA PHE A 95 -3.42 14.25 -12.85
C PHE A 95 -4.51 14.30 -13.93
N ALA A 96 -4.77 15.47 -14.53
CA ALA A 96 -5.90 15.66 -15.45
C ALA A 96 -5.81 14.76 -16.70
N GLU A 97 -4.62 14.64 -17.29
CA GLU A 97 -4.37 13.92 -18.56
C GLU A 97 -4.10 12.44 -18.36
N TYR A 98 -3.65 12.03 -17.17
CA TYR A 98 -3.33 10.64 -16.82
C TYR A 98 -3.89 10.28 -15.47
N SER A 99 -4.67 9.22 -15.39
CA SER A 99 -5.15 8.71 -14.10
C SER A 99 -5.26 7.20 -14.07
N GLU A 100 -4.85 6.63 -12.94
CA GLU A 100 -5.08 5.25 -12.58
C GLU A 100 -6.08 5.20 -11.43
N SER A 101 -7.15 4.44 -11.59
CA SER A 101 -8.16 4.21 -10.54
C SER A 101 -8.22 2.73 -10.21
N LYS A 102 -8.35 2.43 -8.91
CA LYS A 102 -8.51 1.07 -8.40
C LYS A 102 -9.68 1.02 -7.41
N VAL A 103 -10.62 0.11 -7.63
CA VAL A 103 -11.70 -0.23 -6.68
C VAL A 103 -11.45 -1.64 -6.18
N GLY A 104 -11.44 -1.83 -4.88
CA GLY A 104 -11.22 -3.14 -4.25
C GLY A 104 -12.35 -3.53 -3.32
N PHE A 105 -12.65 -4.84 -3.28
CA PHE A 105 -13.56 -5.46 -2.32
C PHE A 105 -12.88 -6.65 -1.68
N ALA A 106 -12.74 -6.62 -0.37
CA ALA A 106 -12.05 -7.64 0.38
C ALA A 106 -12.96 -8.39 1.35
N TYR A 107 -12.62 -9.64 1.53
CA TYR A 107 -13.14 -10.49 2.59
C TYR A 107 -11.98 -11.12 3.35
N SER A 108 -12.01 -11.02 4.68
CA SER A 108 -11.01 -11.64 5.54
C SER A 108 -11.68 -12.38 6.68
N LYS A 109 -11.04 -13.47 7.11
CA LYS A 109 -11.55 -14.33 8.17
C LYS A 109 -10.45 -14.78 9.10
N THR A 110 -10.74 -14.76 10.41
CA THR A 110 -9.86 -15.34 11.42
C THR A 110 -10.28 -16.78 11.75
N PHE A 111 -9.30 -17.67 11.83
CA PHE A 111 -9.46 -19.08 12.21
C PHE A 111 -8.81 -19.30 13.57
N GLY A 112 -9.64 -19.45 14.57
CA GLY A 112 -9.20 -19.47 15.97
C GLY A 112 -8.57 -18.11 16.37
N LYS A 113 -7.47 -18.17 17.14
CA LYS A 113 -6.80 -16.97 17.68
C LYS A 113 -5.50 -16.62 16.96
N LYS A 114 -5.07 -17.44 16.00
CA LYS A 114 -3.70 -17.35 15.44
C LYS A 114 -3.64 -17.14 13.94
N LEU A 115 -4.60 -17.64 13.18
CA LEU A 115 -4.52 -17.68 11.74
C LEU A 115 -5.60 -16.80 11.12
N SER A 116 -5.24 -16.06 10.08
CA SER A 116 -6.18 -15.26 9.30
C SER A 116 -5.84 -15.34 7.82
N PHE A 117 -6.87 -15.35 6.99
CA PHE A 117 -6.75 -15.27 5.54
C PHE A 117 -7.59 -14.13 5.01
N GLY A 118 -7.16 -13.54 3.93
CA GLY A 118 -7.87 -12.47 3.24
C GLY A 118 -7.75 -12.61 1.73
N LEU A 119 -8.83 -12.23 1.06
CA LEU A 119 -8.91 -12.11 -0.40
C LEU A 119 -9.36 -10.69 -0.72
N ASN A 120 -8.82 -10.09 -1.77
CA ASN A 120 -9.24 -8.79 -2.27
C ASN A 120 -9.36 -8.83 -3.79
N GLY A 121 -10.56 -8.63 -4.32
CA GLY A 121 -10.81 -8.47 -5.75
C GLY A 121 -10.71 -7.00 -6.14
N ASN A 122 -9.91 -6.68 -7.16
CA ASN A 122 -9.67 -5.32 -7.62
C ASN A 122 -10.11 -5.13 -9.07
N TYR A 123 -10.82 -4.05 -9.32
CA TYR A 123 -11.05 -3.48 -10.64
C TYR A 123 -10.08 -2.33 -10.85
N HIS A 124 -9.36 -2.32 -11.97
CA HIS A 124 -8.40 -1.30 -12.35
C HIS A 124 -8.88 -0.57 -13.60
N GLN A 125 -8.70 0.73 -13.63
CA GLN A 125 -8.92 1.57 -14.81
C GLN A 125 -7.73 2.50 -14.99
N LEU A 126 -7.13 2.45 -16.17
CA LEU A 126 -6.12 3.40 -16.65
C LEU A 126 -6.77 4.28 -17.71
N LYS A 127 -6.68 5.59 -17.55
CA LYS A 127 -7.20 6.59 -18.50
C LYS A 127 -6.09 7.55 -18.90
N ILE A 128 -5.92 7.72 -20.20
CA ILE A 128 -5.00 8.70 -20.81
C ILE A 128 -5.83 9.57 -21.77
N THR A 129 -5.86 10.87 -21.52
CA THR A 129 -6.59 11.83 -22.36
C THR A 129 -6.09 11.71 -23.81
N ASN A 130 -6.99 11.68 -24.77
CA ASN A 130 -6.76 11.48 -26.21
C ASN A 130 -6.29 10.07 -26.64
N TYR A 131 -5.95 9.18 -25.69
CA TYR A 131 -5.57 7.77 -25.96
C TYR A 131 -6.59 6.75 -25.46
N GLY A 132 -7.66 7.23 -24.78
CA GLY A 132 -8.72 6.36 -24.31
C GLY A 132 -8.52 5.82 -22.91
N SER A 133 -9.18 4.69 -22.61
CA SER A 133 -9.10 4.02 -21.31
C SER A 133 -8.96 2.53 -21.48
N SER A 134 -8.27 1.91 -20.51
CA SER A 134 -8.13 0.47 -20.42
C SER A 134 -8.51 -0.01 -19.03
N THR A 135 -9.08 -1.20 -18.94
CA THR A 135 -9.55 -1.78 -17.67
C THR A 135 -8.92 -3.14 -17.44
N GLY A 136 -8.88 -3.56 -16.19
CA GLY A 136 -8.37 -4.87 -15.82
C GLY A 136 -8.89 -5.30 -14.45
N PHE A 137 -8.79 -6.61 -14.17
CA PHE A 137 -9.14 -7.18 -12.89
C PHE A 137 -7.96 -7.91 -12.29
N SER A 138 -7.82 -7.88 -10.98
CA SER A 138 -6.85 -8.69 -10.26
C SER A 138 -7.41 -9.19 -8.94
N VAL A 139 -6.76 -10.19 -8.39
CA VAL A 139 -7.08 -10.71 -7.06
C VAL A 139 -5.80 -10.69 -6.23
N ASP A 140 -5.90 -10.25 -4.97
CA ASP A 140 -4.83 -10.34 -3.99
C ASP A 140 -5.20 -11.37 -2.93
N VAL A 141 -4.23 -12.15 -2.49
CA VAL A 141 -4.40 -13.20 -1.48
C VAL A 141 -3.40 -12.95 -0.35
N GLY A 142 -3.88 -12.96 0.89
CA GLY A 142 -3.04 -12.74 2.04
C GLY A 142 -3.29 -13.69 3.20
N ALA A 143 -2.28 -13.86 4.02
CA ALA A 143 -2.33 -14.62 5.26
C ALA A 143 -1.56 -13.94 6.37
N LEU A 144 -2.02 -14.10 7.61
CA LEU A 144 -1.33 -13.72 8.83
C LEU A 144 -1.33 -14.89 9.81
N TYR A 145 -0.20 -15.11 10.48
CA TYR A 145 -0.06 -16.08 11.56
C TYR A 145 0.52 -15.41 12.80
N LYS A 146 -0.31 -15.30 13.85
CA LYS A 146 0.08 -14.81 15.16
C LYS A 146 0.71 -15.95 15.95
N LEU A 147 2.04 -16.01 16.00
CA LEU A 147 2.77 -17.05 16.74
C LEU A 147 2.47 -16.95 18.24
N ASN A 148 2.62 -15.75 18.79
CA ASN A 148 2.32 -15.39 20.19
C ASN A 148 1.93 -13.91 20.28
N LYS A 149 1.89 -13.34 21.50
CA LYS A 149 1.55 -11.92 21.70
C LYS A 149 2.55 -10.94 21.08
N ASN A 150 3.81 -11.37 20.91
CA ASN A 150 4.90 -10.52 20.45
C ASN A 150 5.19 -10.67 18.96
N PHE A 151 4.93 -11.82 18.33
CA PHE A 151 5.32 -12.10 16.96
C PHE A 151 4.12 -12.41 16.07
N THR A 152 4.02 -11.71 14.96
CA THR A 152 3.10 -11.98 13.87
C THR A 152 3.88 -12.11 12.56
N PHE A 153 3.67 -13.21 11.85
CA PHE A 153 4.17 -13.44 10.51
C PHE A 153 3.07 -13.14 9.51
N GLY A 154 3.42 -12.60 8.37
CA GLY A 154 2.46 -12.31 7.32
C GLY A 154 3.05 -12.44 5.94
N GLY A 155 2.18 -12.69 4.98
CA GLY A 155 2.54 -12.67 3.58
C GLY A 155 1.32 -12.47 2.69
N PHE A 156 1.55 -11.87 1.54
CA PHE A 156 0.52 -11.71 0.53
C PHE A 156 1.11 -11.71 -0.88
N ILE A 157 0.26 -12.06 -1.82
CA ILE A 157 0.57 -12.04 -3.25
C ILE A 157 -0.48 -11.17 -3.92
N SER A 158 -0.03 -10.14 -4.62
CA SER A 158 -0.90 -9.32 -5.47
C SER A 158 -0.83 -9.82 -6.90
N ASN A 159 -2.00 -9.91 -7.55
CA ASN A 159 -2.16 -10.33 -8.94
C ASN A 159 -1.39 -11.64 -9.29
N PRO A 160 -1.58 -12.76 -8.56
CA PRO A 160 -0.89 -14.02 -8.85
C PRO A 160 -1.16 -14.58 -10.25
N THR A 161 -2.31 -14.22 -10.83
CA THR A 161 -2.72 -14.64 -12.19
C THR A 161 -2.10 -13.81 -13.31
N LYS A 162 -1.27 -12.79 -12.96
CA LYS A 162 -0.57 -11.90 -13.92
C LYS A 162 -1.52 -11.24 -14.90
N GLN A 163 -2.68 -10.81 -14.42
CA GLN A 163 -3.65 -10.08 -15.22
C GLN A 163 -3.07 -8.76 -15.75
N LYS A 164 -3.56 -8.35 -16.90
CA LYS A 164 -3.12 -7.15 -17.62
C LYS A 164 -4.31 -6.24 -17.88
N PHE A 165 -4.05 -5.02 -18.29
CA PHE A 165 -5.08 -4.16 -18.85
C PHE A 165 -5.54 -4.67 -20.22
N ASN A 166 -6.84 -4.63 -20.46
CA ASN A 166 -7.47 -5.12 -21.69
C ASN A 166 -7.57 -3.97 -22.72
N SER A 167 -6.47 -3.67 -23.42
CA SER A 167 -6.47 -2.72 -24.53
C SER A 167 -5.43 -3.11 -25.57
N SER A 168 -5.75 -2.92 -26.84
CA SER A 168 -4.82 -3.06 -27.95
C SER A 168 -3.86 -1.86 -28.08
N GLU A 169 -4.28 -0.70 -27.57
CA GLU A 169 -3.54 0.57 -27.73
C GLU A 169 -2.66 0.87 -26.52
N ILE A 170 -3.05 0.43 -25.32
CA ILE A 170 -2.33 0.67 -24.06
C ILE A 170 -1.74 -0.65 -23.55
N SER A 171 -0.46 -0.88 -23.83
CA SER A 171 0.26 -2.05 -23.29
C SER A 171 0.74 -1.78 -21.87
N ALA A 172 -0.14 -1.90 -20.87
CA ALA A 172 0.19 -1.77 -19.46
C ALA A 172 -0.07 -3.09 -18.71
N GLN A 173 0.71 -3.35 -17.67
CA GLN A 173 0.57 -4.55 -16.85
C GLN A 173 0.17 -4.17 -15.43
N ILE A 174 -0.76 -4.95 -14.84
CA ILE A 174 -1.04 -4.88 -13.42
C ILE A 174 0.09 -5.60 -12.69
N SER A 175 0.76 -4.89 -11.78
CA SER A 175 1.94 -5.41 -11.08
C SER A 175 1.63 -6.69 -10.32
N THR A 176 2.51 -7.69 -10.44
CA THR A 176 2.48 -8.89 -9.62
C THR A 176 3.58 -8.79 -8.58
N SER A 177 3.25 -8.96 -7.31
CA SER A 177 4.20 -8.87 -6.20
C SER A 177 4.02 -9.99 -5.19
N PHE A 178 5.15 -10.39 -4.59
CA PHE A 178 5.24 -11.33 -3.47
C PHE A 178 5.81 -10.60 -2.27
N ASN A 179 5.15 -10.71 -1.12
CA ASN A 179 5.52 -9.99 0.07
C ASN A 179 5.46 -10.93 1.27
N VAL A 180 6.51 -10.94 2.08
CA VAL A 180 6.56 -11.66 3.35
C VAL A 180 7.16 -10.77 4.42
N GLY A 181 6.70 -10.88 5.65
CA GLY A 181 7.18 -10.01 6.71
C GLY A 181 6.90 -10.55 8.10
N VAL A 182 7.47 -9.87 9.06
CA VAL A 182 7.33 -10.14 10.49
C VAL A 182 7.08 -8.82 11.21
N SER A 183 6.12 -8.84 12.12
CA SER A 183 5.88 -7.78 13.10
C SER A 183 6.28 -8.30 14.47
N TYR A 184 7.13 -7.54 15.17
CA TYR A 184 7.58 -7.81 16.52
C TYR A 184 7.14 -6.71 17.47
N TYR A 185 6.46 -7.09 18.54
CA TYR A 185 5.95 -6.22 19.59
C TYR A 185 6.72 -6.49 20.89
N PRO A 186 7.88 -5.82 21.12
CA PRO A 186 8.64 -5.96 22.38
C PRO A 186 7.83 -5.47 23.59
N SER A 187 6.93 -4.54 23.39
CA SER A 187 5.97 -4.04 24.39
C SER A 187 4.67 -3.60 23.68
N ASP A 188 3.65 -3.25 24.46
CA ASP A 188 2.38 -2.73 23.91
C ASP A 188 2.53 -1.34 23.25
N LYS A 189 3.67 -0.68 23.46
CA LYS A 189 3.99 0.66 22.90
C LYS A 189 4.90 0.63 21.70
N VAL A 190 5.53 -0.51 21.38
CA VAL A 190 6.56 -0.59 20.34
C VAL A 190 6.21 -1.68 19.35
N LEU A 191 6.17 -1.34 18.07
CA LEU A 191 6.12 -2.27 16.95
C LEU A 191 7.38 -2.09 16.10
N ILE A 192 8.08 -3.18 15.84
CA ILE A 192 9.13 -3.28 14.82
C ILE A 192 8.60 -4.19 13.72
N ALA A 193 8.56 -3.69 12.50
CA ALA A 193 8.07 -4.41 11.34
C ALA A 193 9.17 -4.54 10.29
N THR A 194 9.39 -5.74 9.76
CA THR A 194 10.30 -5.96 8.64
C THR A 194 9.60 -6.78 7.57
N ALA A 195 9.90 -6.48 6.31
CA ALA A 195 9.38 -7.25 5.19
C ALA A 195 10.38 -7.34 4.04
N VAL A 196 10.23 -8.41 3.27
CA VAL A 196 10.87 -8.61 1.98
C VAL A 196 9.79 -8.62 0.94
N SER A 197 9.93 -7.78 -0.09
CA SER A 197 9.01 -7.68 -1.20
C SER A 197 9.72 -7.88 -2.53
N LYS A 198 9.06 -8.56 -3.45
CA LYS A 198 9.52 -8.78 -4.82
C LYS A 198 8.38 -8.47 -5.79
N VAL A 199 8.51 -7.38 -6.52
CA VAL A 199 7.71 -7.13 -7.72
C VAL A 199 8.38 -7.85 -8.89
N LEU A 200 7.60 -8.47 -9.77
CA LEU A 200 8.16 -9.12 -10.96
C LEU A 200 8.93 -8.08 -11.80
N ASN A 201 10.08 -8.50 -12.31
CA ASN A 201 11.00 -7.68 -13.12
C ASN A 201 11.64 -6.49 -12.38
N GLN A 202 11.57 -6.45 -11.03
CA GLN A 202 12.28 -5.46 -10.23
C GLN A 202 13.23 -6.13 -9.23
N SER A 203 14.10 -5.34 -8.60
CA SER A 203 14.97 -5.80 -7.52
C SER A 203 14.16 -6.19 -6.29
N VAL A 204 14.71 -7.09 -5.48
CA VAL A 204 14.14 -7.40 -4.15
C VAL A 204 14.28 -6.16 -3.27
N ASN A 205 13.22 -5.80 -2.58
CA ASN A 205 13.21 -4.72 -1.62
C ASN A 205 13.06 -5.28 -0.20
N VAL A 206 13.88 -4.79 0.72
CA VAL A 206 13.77 -5.06 2.15
C VAL A 206 13.35 -3.78 2.84
N SER A 207 12.38 -3.87 3.72
CA SER A 207 11.89 -2.73 4.50
C SER A 207 11.97 -3.01 6.00
N LEU A 208 12.23 -1.94 6.75
CA LEU A 208 12.23 -1.91 8.21
C LEU A 208 11.43 -0.70 8.68
N GLY A 209 10.58 -0.90 9.67
CA GLY A 209 9.78 0.15 10.28
C GLY A 209 9.73 0.03 11.80
N LEU A 210 9.62 1.18 12.45
CA LEU A 210 9.41 1.35 13.88
C LEU A 210 8.17 2.21 14.11
N ASP A 211 7.23 1.75 14.94
CA ASP A 211 6.09 2.52 15.47
C ASP A 211 6.24 2.58 17.00
N TYR A 212 6.36 3.79 17.54
CA TYR A 212 6.50 4.00 18.98
C TYR A 212 5.36 4.88 19.49
N ARG A 213 4.49 4.30 20.30
CA ARG A 213 3.43 5.00 21.02
C ARG A 213 3.99 5.68 22.26
N ILE A 214 4.25 6.98 22.16
CA ILE A 214 4.77 7.78 23.28
C ILE A 214 3.74 7.85 24.39
N VAL A 215 2.53 8.26 24.04
CA VAL A 215 1.33 8.30 24.89
C VAL A 215 0.17 7.71 24.08
N ASP A 216 -0.96 7.43 24.72
CA ASP A 216 -2.11 6.82 24.04
C ASP A 216 -2.64 7.66 22.88
N LEU A 217 -2.45 8.98 22.94
CA LEU A 217 -2.84 9.92 21.90
C LEU A 217 -1.83 9.99 20.74
N LEU A 218 -0.52 9.80 20.97
CA LEU A 218 0.54 10.14 20.01
C LEU A 218 1.48 8.96 19.77
N SER A 219 1.63 8.60 18.50
CA SER A 219 2.64 7.65 18.01
C SER A 219 3.61 8.34 17.05
N LEU A 220 4.90 8.03 17.17
CA LEU A 220 5.93 8.41 16.20
C LEU A 220 6.37 7.18 15.41
N ARG A 221 6.66 7.41 14.12
CA ARG A 221 7.00 6.31 13.19
C ARG A 221 8.17 6.69 12.31
N GLY A 222 8.98 5.69 12.01
CA GLY A 222 10.09 5.83 11.07
C GLY A 222 10.36 4.52 10.35
N GLY A 223 10.91 4.61 9.14
CA GLY A 223 11.20 3.42 8.35
C GLY A 223 12.20 3.68 7.24
N LEU A 224 12.70 2.58 6.70
CA LEU A 224 13.65 2.55 5.58
C LEU A 224 13.26 1.43 4.61
N SER A 225 13.58 1.59 3.34
CA SER A 225 13.56 0.53 2.33
C SER A 225 14.82 0.57 1.47
N THR A 226 15.17 -0.57 0.83
CA THR A 226 16.48 -0.73 0.18
C THR A 226 16.46 -0.55 -1.34
N SER A 227 15.37 -0.94 -2.01
CA SER A 227 15.32 -0.98 -3.48
C SER A 227 14.01 -0.45 -4.04
N PRO A 228 13.93 0.85 -4.38
CA PRO A 228 14.95 1.88 -4.19
C PRO A 228 15.13 2.27 -2.71
N PHE A 229 16.30 2.85 -2.39
CA PHE A 229 16.52 3.36 -1.03
C PHE A 229 15.60 4.55 -0.78
N LYS A 230 14.73 4.41 0.23
CA LYS A 230 13.81 5.46 0.67
C LYS A 230 13.81 5.55 2.18
N GLN A 231 13.57 6.76 2.66
CA GLN A 231 13.40 7.07 4.07
C GLN A 231 11.96 7.49 4.33
N TYR A 232 11.46 7.11 5.48
CA TYR A 232 10.08 7.37 5.86
C TYR A 232 10.01 7.90 7.27
N ALA A 233 9.17 8.89 7.49
CA ALA A 233 8.86 9.41 8.81
C ALA A 233 7.35 9.69 8.90
N GLY A 234 6.81 9.63 10.11
CA GLY A 234 5.40 9.91 10.31
C GLY A 234 5.01 9.99 11.78
N PHE A 235 3.78 10.41 12.00
CA PHE A 235 3.16 10.36 13.31
C PHE A 235 1.66 10.04 13.19
N GLY A 236 1.07 9.59 14.28
CA GLY A 236 -0.35 9.31 14.39
C GLY A 236 -0.93 9.92 15.66
N LEU A 237 -2.15 10.43 15.54
CA LEU A 237 -2.96 10.92 16.64
C LEU A 237 -4.26 10.12 16.73
N ASP A 238 -4.46 9.45 17.86
CA ASP A 238 -5.66 8.69 18.17
C ASP A 238 -6.50 9.46 19.21
N PHE A 239 -7.57 10.10 18.76
CA PHE A 239 -8.46 10.85 19.65
C PHE A 239 -9.90 10.34 19.61
N ARG A 240 -10.31 9.61 20.64
CA ARG A 240 -11.63 8.95 20.72
C ARG A 240 -11.88 8.04 19.51
N ASN A 241 -12.80 8.47 18.62
CA ASN A 241 -13.17 7.75 17.40
C ASN A 241 -12.42 8.27 16.16
N PHE A 242 -11.63 9.34 16.28
CA PHE A 242 -10.87 9.93 15.19
C PHE A 242 -9.42 9.43 15.20
N ILE A 243 -8.92 9.11 14.03
CA ILE A 243 -7.54 8.70 13.79
C ILE A 243 -6.98 9.65 12.75
N LEU A 244 -5.94 10.39 13.09
CA LEU A 244 -5.20 11.24 12.15
C LEU A 244 -3.79 10.68 12.01
N ASP A 245 -3.44 10.25 10.82
CA ASP A 245 -2.09 9.78 10.50
C ASP A 245 -1.44 10.69 9.47
N MET A 246 -0.18 11.02 9.68
CA MET A 246 0.64 11.73 8.71
C MET A 246 1.95 10.98 8.47
N ALA A 247 2.42 11.03 7.23
CA ALA A 247 3.71 10.45 6.83
C ALA A 247 4.36 11.27 5.72
N THR A 248 5.65 11.10 5.56
CA THR A 248 6.37 11.54 4.37
C THR A 248 7.33 10.46 3.93
N THR A 249 7.46 10.30 2.63
CA THR A 249 8.49 9.48 1.99
C THR A 249 9.52 10.40 1.37
N TYR A 250 10.79 10.13 1.58
CA TYR A 250 11.88 10.76 0.86
C TYR A 250 12.53 9.75 -0.09
N ASP A 251 12.58 10.10 -1.37
CA ASP A 251 13.27 9.37 -2.43
C ASP A 251 14.32 10.31 -3.04
N ALA A 252 15.57 9.84 -3.18
CA ALA A 252 16.65 10.69 -3.67
C ALA A 252 16.41 11.23 -5.11
N ASN A 253 15.61 10.55 -5.92
CA ASN A 253 15.31 10.94 -7.29
C ASN A 253 14.00 11.72 -7.43
N LEU A 254 12.99 11.44 -6.57
CA LEU A 254 11.65 12.01 -6.66
C LEU A 254 11.34 13.02 -5.55
N GLY A 255 12.26 13.21 -4.59
CA GLY A 255 12.06 14.12 -3.47
C GLY A 255 11.05 13.61 -2.44
N TYR A 256 10.29 14.52 -1.88
CA TYR A 256 9.33 14.24 -0.82
C TYR A 256 7.92 13.94 -1.34
N ALA A 257 7.23 13.04 -0.66
CA ALA A 257 5.81 12.76 -0.87
C ALA A 257 5.07 12.76 0.48
N PRO A 258 4.60 13.94 0.95
CA PRO A 258 3.80 14.03 2.15
C PRO A 258 2.42 13.40 1.95
N GLN A 259 1.94 12.78 3.02
CA GLN A 259 0.70 12.00 3.06
C GLN A 259 -0.05 12.28 4.35
N ILE A 260 -1.37 12.41 4.26
CA ILE A 260 -2.27 12.59 5.41
C ILE A 260 -3.49 11.69 5.26
N ALA A 261 -3.91 11.07 6.35
CA ALA A 261 -5.17 10.34 6.41
C ALA A 261 -5.98 10.72 7.64
N LEU A 262 -7.30 10.76 7.46
CA LEU A 262 -8.28 10.95 8.52
C LEU A 262 -9.21 9.75 8.55
N GLY A 263 -9.25 9.07 9.68
CA GLY A 263 -10.11 7.93 9.95
C GLY A 263 -11.17 8.23 11.02
N TYR A 264 -12.29 7.50 10.94
CA TYR A 264 -13.35 7.52 11.94
C TYR A 264 -13.84 6.09 12.20
N ALA A 265 -13.86 5.71 13.49
CA ALA A 265 -14.39 4.43 13.99
C ALA A 265 -15.74 4.66 14.68
N PHE A 266 -16.81 4.07 14.13
CA PHE A 266 -18.20 4.27 14.59
C PHE A 266 -18.52 3.62 15.93
#